data_af833e9a4480413b6989ad4acd9fa7c7
#
_entry.id   af833e9a4480413b6989ad4acd9fa7c7
#
_cell.length_a   1.000
_cell.length_b   1.000
_cell.length_c   1.000
_cell.angle_alpha   90.00
_cell.angle_beta   90.00
_cell.angle_gamma   90.00
#
_symmetry.space_group_name_H-M   'P 1'
#
loop_
_entity.id
_entity.type
_entity.pdbx_description
1 polymer ?
#
loop_
_entity_poly.entity_id
_entity_poly.type
_entity_poly.pdbx_seq_one_letter_code
_entity_poly.pdbx_strand_id
1 'polypeptide(L)'
;EMLLNHTGIPTMSAIRAAREALDECGMSGKVDLVAAGGIRTGVDAAKCLALGADAVMIGNGAMIAMGCNSPRYEDDYSALGTSPGACHHCHTGLCPVGIATQDAELEKRMNPHAGAERGGSDSSP
;
A
#
# COMPACT_ATOMS: atom_id res chain seq x y z
N GLU A 1 -1.27 14.67 -8.46
CA GLU A 1 -0.43 14.52 -7.24
C GLU A 1 -0.95 15.39 -6.09
N MET A 2 -1.28 16.66 -6.34
CA MET A 2 -1.86 17.56 -5.34
C MET A 2 -3.20 17.04 -4.79
N LEU A 3 -4.08 16.48 -5.62
CA LEU A 3 -5.37 15.93 -5.19
C LEU A 3 -5.21 14.70 -4.29
N LEU A 4 -4.22 13.85 -4.52
CA LEU A 4 -3.97 12.66 -3.71
C LEU A 4 -3.50 12.99 -2.29
N ASN A 5 -2.78 14.09 -2.12
CA ASN A 5 -2.15 14.42 -0.85
C ASN A 5 -2.90 15.47 -0.03
N HIS A 6 -3.82 16.20 -0.64
CA HIS A 6 -4.43 17.39 -0.03
C HIS A 6 -5.97 17.40 -0.06
N THR A 7 -6.59 16.34 -0.58
CA THR A 7 -8.05 16.19 -0.55
C THR A 7 -8.43 15.03 0.36
N GLY A 8 -9.25 15.31 1.34
CA GLY A 8 -9.77 14.31 2.26
C GLY A 8 -9.14 14.39 3.66
N ILE A 9 -9.72 13.63 4.56
CA ILE A 9 -9.30 13.49 5.95
C ILE A 9 -8.28 12.37 6.03
N PRO A 10 -7.16 12.52 6.77
CA PRO A 10 -6.24 11.42 7.01
C PRO A 10 -6.95 10.18 7.56
N THR A 11 -6.59 8.99 7.05
CA THR A 11 -7.27 7.73 7.38
C THR A 11 -7.47 7.53 8.88
N MET A 12 -6.42 7.69 9.67
CA MET A 12 -6.52 7.50 11.12
C MET A 12 -7.50 8.46 11.80
N SER A 13 -7.58 9.71 11.33
CA SER A 13 -8.52 10.70 11.86
C SER A 13 -9.98 10.40 11.47
N ALA A 14 -10.18 9.74 10.32
CA ALA A 14 -11.52 9.43 9.82
C ALA A 14 -12.14 8.19 10.50
N ILE A 15 -11.32 7.23 10.99
CA ILE A 15 -11.81 5.96 11.54
C ILE A 15 -12.78 6.18 12.70
N ARG A 16 -12.43 7.07 13.64
CA ARG A 16 -13.26 7.33 14.81
C ARG A 16 -14.63 7.87 14.44
N ALA A 17 -14.67 8.88 13.57
CA ALA A 17 -15.92 9.47 13.10
C ALA A 17 -16.78 8.46 12.31
N ALA A 18 -16.13 7.60 11.49
CA ALA A 18 -16.83 6.54 10.76
C ALA A 18 -17.44 5.50 11.71
N ARG A 19 -16.72 5.11 12.76
CA ARG A 19 -17.24 4.18 13.79
C ARG A 19 -18.41 4.78 14.53
N GLU A 20 -18.30 6.02 14.99
CA GLU A 20 -19.38 6.73 15.67
C GLU A 20 -20.63 6.83 14.78
N ALA A 21 -20.48 7.13 13.50
CA ALA A 21 -21.60 7.15 12.55
C ALA A 21 -22.25 5.77 12.38
N LEU A 22 -21.48 4.68 12.33
CA LEU A 22 -22.02 3.32 12.28
C LEU A 22 -22.80 2.96 13.55
N ASP A 23 -22.32 3.38 14.72
CA ASP A 23 -23.02 3.19 15.99
C ASP A 23 -24.36 3.95 16.01
N GLU A 24 -24.37 5.21 15.61
CA GLU A 24 -25.57 6.07 15.52
C GLU A 24 -26.61 5.50 14.55
N CYS A 25 -26.17 4.94 13.42
CA CYS A 25 -27.07 4.30 12.45
C CYS A 25 -27.52 2.89 12.85
N GLY A 26 -27.05 2.34 13.97
CA GLY A 26 -27.35 0.98 14.42
C GLY A 26 -26.77 -0.10 13.51
N MET A 27 -25.68 0.21 12.82
CA MET A 27 -24.98 -0.69 11.89
C MET A 27 -23.73 -1.33 12.50
N SER A 28 -23.32 -0.91 13.69
CA SER A 28 -22.19 -1.51 14.42
C SER A 28 -22.42 -3.01 14.64
N GLY A 29 -21.41 -3.81 14.33
CA GLY A 29 -21.50 -5.28 14.37
C GLY A 29 -22.31 -5.94 13.25
N LYS A 30 -22.90 -5.16 12.33
CA LYS A 30 -23.57 -5.67 11.13
C LYS A 30 -22.73 -5.47 9.87
N VAL A 31 -21.80 -4.53 9.89
CA VAL A 31 -20.85 -4.26 8.83
C VAL A 31 -19.45 -4.08 9.43
N ASP A 32 -18.44 -4.49 8.70
CA ASP A 32 -17.04 -4.32 9.09
C ASP A 32 -16.49 -3.01 8.55
N LEU A 33 -15.80 -2.24 9.40
CA LEU A 33 -15.08 -1.02 9.03
C LEU A 33 -13.63 -1.38 8.68
N VAL A 34 -13.30 -1.33 7.39
CA VAL A 34 -11.95 -1.62 6.90
C VAL A 34 -11.19 -0.33 6.62
N ALA A 35 -10.08 -0.09 7.32
CA ALA A 35 -9.23 1.06 7.10
C ALA A 35 -8.19 0.79 5.99
N ALA A 36 -8.12 1.70 5.01
CA ALA A 36 -7.15 1.64 3.91
C ALA A 36 -6.55 3.02 3.64
N GLY A 37 -5.29 3.05 3.22
CA GLY A 37 -4.59 4.28 2.86
C GLY A 37 -3.59 4.76 3.92
N GLY A 38 -2.32 4.88 3.52
CA GLY A 38 -1.24 5.37 4.37
C GLY A 38 -0.75 4.40 5.45
N ILE A 39 -1.24 3.16 5.49
CA ILE A 39 -0.81 2.12 6.42
C ILE A 39 0.48 1.51 5.88
N ARG A 40 1.58 1.66 6.62
CA ARG A 40 2.93 1.27 6.19
C ARG A 40 3.59 0.28 7.14
N THR A 41 3.25 0.33 8.42
CA THR A 41 3.87 -0.46 9.49
C THR A 41 2.82 -1.21 10.30
N GLY A 42 3.25 -2.22 11.07
CA GLY A 42 2.39 -2.91 12.02
C GLY A 42 1.83 -1.96 13.10
N VAL A 43 2.59 -0.92 13.45
CA VAL A 43 2.14 0.12 14.39
C VAL A 43 0.97 0.93 13.81
N ASP A 44 1.01 1.26 12.52
CA ASP A 44 -0.10 1.94 11.86
C ASP A 44 -1.36 1.06 11.85
N ALA A 45 -1.20 -0.22 11.56
CA ALA A 45 -2.28 -1.19 11.61
C ALA A 45 -2.89 -1.28 13.02
N ALA A 46 -2.05 -1.44 14.04
CA ALA A 46 -2.50 -1.48 15.44
C ALA A 46 -3.26 -0.20 15.85
N LYS A 47 -2.79 0.97 15.44
CA LYS A 47 -3.49 2.25 15.68
C LYS A 47 -4.86 2.29 15.01
N CYS A 48 -4.96 1.84 13.75
CA CYS A 48 -6.25 1.79 13.04
C CYS A 48 -7.26 0.89 13.77
N LEU A 49 -6.84 -0.28 14.22
CA LEU A 49 -7.68 -1.20 15.00
C LEU A 49 -8.09 -0.58 16.34
N ALA A 50 -7.15 0.05 17.06
CA ALA A 50 -7.43 0.72 18.33
C ALA A 50 -8.40 1.90 18.18
N LEU A 51 -8.43 2.57 17.02
CA LEU A 51 -9.35 3.65 16.71
C LEU A 51 -10.76 3.17 16.31
N GLY A 52 -10.95 1.88 16.12
CA GLY A 52 -12.26 1.29 15.85
C GLY A 52 -12.42 0.64 14.47
N ALA A 53 -11.38 0.47 13.69
CA ALA A 53 -11.43 -0.35 12.49
C ALA A 53 -11.49 -1.85 12.87
N ASP A 54 -12.25 -2.64 12.13
CA ASP A 54 -12.32 -4.10 12.30
C ASP A 54 -11.19 -4.79 11.54
N ALA A 55 -10.71 -4.18 10.46
CA ALA A 55 -9.59 -4.68 9.66
C ALA A 55 -8.82 -3.55 9.00
N VAL A 56 -7.63 -3.87 8.48
CA VAL A 56 -6.82 -2.95 7.69
C VAL A 56 -6.48 -3.55 6.33
N MET A 57 -6.36 -2.70 5.32
CA MET A 57 -5.91 -3.07 3.99
C MET A 57 -4.59 -2.36 3.68
N ILE A 58 -3.56 -3.12 3.36
CA ILE A 58 -2.23 -2.63 3.02
C ILE A 58 -2.00 -2.84 1.53
N GLY A 59 -1.77 -1.75 0.79
CA GLY A 59 -1.48 -1.77 -0.64
C GLY A 59 -0.02 -1.40 -0.93
N ASN A 60 0.26 -0.11 -1.04
CA ASN A 60 1.58 0.40 -1.44
C ASN A 60 2.71 -0.05 -0.50
N GLY A 61 2.46 -0.18 0.80
CA GLY A 61 3.46 -0.69 1.75
C GLY A 61 3.94 -2.09 1.36
N ALA A 62 3.03 -3.01 1.06
CA ALA A 62 3.35 -4.36 0.62
C ALA A 62 4.08 -4.36 -0.75
N MET A 63 3.66 -3.52 -1.69
CA MET A 63 4.32 -3.38 -2.99
C MET A 63 5.76 -2.89 -2.85
N ILE A 64 6.01 -1.92 -1.98
CA ILE A 64 7.36 -1.40 -1.71
C ILE A 64 8.23 -2.47 -1.03
N ALA A 65 7.68 -3.21 -0.08
CA ALA A 65 8.39 -4.34 0.54
C ALA A 65 8.78 -5.42 -0.48
N MET A 66 7.95 -5.68 -1.48
CA MET A 66 8.27 -6.58 -2.60
C MET A 66 9.31 -6.02 -3.57
N GLY A 67 9.69 -4.76 -3.44
CA GLY A 67 10.71 -4.11 -4.29
C GLY A 67 10.17 -3.11 -5.31
N CYS A 68 8.89 -2.75 -5.26
CA CYS A 68 8.39 -1.61 -6.02
C CYS A 68 9.24 -0.37 -5.67
N ASN A 69 9.54 0.46 -6.64
CA ASN A 69 10.42 1.62 -6.50
C ASN A 69 11.92 1.31 -6.27
N SER A 70 12.36 0.10 -6.56
CA SER A 70 13.78 -0.24 -6.47
C SER A 70 14.62 0.64 -7.40
N PRO A 71 15.64 1.36 -6.91
CA PRO A 71 16.53 2.17 -7.74
C PRO A 71 17.42 1.33 -8.69
N ARG A 72 17.43 0.02 -8.48
CA ARG A 72 18.19 -0.92 -9.35
C ARG A 72 17.80 -0.84 -10.82
N TYR A 73 16.58 -0.40 -11.10
CA TYR A 73 16.01 -0.34 -12.45
C TYR A 73 15.72 1.11 -12.89
N GLU A 74 16.58 2.06 -12.48
CA GLU A 74 16.41 3.49 -12.75
C GLU A 74 16.35 3.80 -14.25
N ASP A 75 17.17 3.12 -15.05
CA ASP A 75 17.17 3.27 -16.52
C ASP A 75 15.85 2.82 -17.15
N ASP A 76 15.29 1.71 -16.68
CA ASP A 76 13.99 1.21 -17.15
C ASP A 76 12.85 2.19 -16.79
N TYR A 77 12.87 2.76 -15.59
CA TYR A 77 11.91 3.81 -15.21
C TYR A 77 12.05 5.04 -16.10
N SER A 78 13.27 5.46 -16.36
CA SER A 78 13.57 6.61 -17.22
C SER A 78 13.10 6.37 -18.66
N ALA A 79 13.28 5.17 -19.20
CA ALA A 79 12.78 4.78 -20.51
C ALA A 79 11.24 4.83 -20.61
N LEU A 80 10.53 4.65 -19.49
CA LEU A 80 9.07 4.79 -19.39
C LEU A 80 8.63 6.23 -19.06
N GLY A 81 9.55 7.19 -19.00
CA GLY A 81 9.25 8.59 -18.69
C GLY A 81 8.85 8.82 -17.23
N THR A 82 9.31 7.97 -16.32
CA THR A 82 9.02 8.06 -14.89
C THR A 82 10.27 7.86 -14.03
N SER A 83 10.13 7.72 -12.72
CA SER A 83 11.24 7.48 -11.79
C SER A 83 10.80 6.55 -10.66
N PRO A 84 11.75 5.94 -9.92
CA PRO A 84 11.43 5.26 -8.67
C PRO A 84 10.67 6.20 -7.73
N GLY A 85 9.56 5.74 -7.17
CA GLY A 85 8.70 6.56 -6.30
C GLY A 85 7.59 7.35 -7.01
N ALA A 86 7.70 7.59 -8.31
CA ALA A 86 6.67 8.26 -9.12
C ALA A 86 6.09 7.37 -10.23
N CYS A 87 6.46 6.09 -10.25
CA CYS A 87 5.99 5.15 -11.26
C CYS A 87 4.49 4.86 -11.11
N HIS A 88 3.79 4.82 -12.25
CA HIS A 88 2.35 4.53 -12.35
C HIS A 88 2.02 3.52 -13.47
N HIS A 89 3.00 2.71 -13.88
CA HIS A 89 2.89 1.77 -15.01
C HIS A 89 2.34 0.38 -14.66
N CYS A 90 1.73 0.18 -13.49
CA CYS A 90 1.17 -1.12 -13.08
C CYS A 90 0.11 -1.67 -14.05
N HIS A 91 -0.56 -0.81 -14.82
CA HIS A 91 -1.61 -1.17 -15.77
C HIS A 91 -1.10 -1.42 -17.20
N THR A 92 0.19 -1.16 -17.46
CA THR A 92 0.75 -1.25 -18.83
C THR A 92 1.38 -2.60 -19.13
N GLY A 93 1.64 -3.44 -18.12
CA GLY A 93 2.40 -4.67 -18.26
C GLY A 93 3.92 -4.46 -18.31
N LEU A 94 4.40 -3.22 -18.32
CA LEU A 94 5.83 -2.85 -18.42
C LEU A 94 6.46 -2.53 -17.07
N CYS A 95 6.10 -3.27 -16.02
CA CYS A 95 6.59 -3.04 -14.67
C CYS A 95 8.11 -3.28 -14.59
N PRO A 96 8.94 -2.26 -14.32
CA PRO A 96 10.41 -2.42 -14.31
C PRO A 96 10.92 -3.42 -13.28
N VAL A 97 10.20 -3.64 -12.19
CA VAL A 97 10.58 -4.54 -11.10
C VAL A 97 9.95 -5.93 -11.20
N GLY A 98 9.12 -6.19 -12.22
CA GLY A 98 8.56 -7.50 -12.48
C GLY A 98 7.34 -7.89 -11.63
N ILE A 99 6.73 -6.97 -10.89
CA ILE A 99 5.59 -7.27 -10.00
C ILE A 99 4.26 -7.27 -10.76
N ALA A 100 4.01 -6.22 -11.56
CA ALA A 100 2.77 -6.03 -12.29
C ALA A 100 3.01 -6.19 -13.81
N THR A 101 3.33 -7.42 -14.23
CA THR A 101 3.63 -7.76 -15.62
C THR A 101 3.27 -9.21 -15.90
N GLN A 102 3.10 -9.53 -17.19
CA GLN A 102 3.01 -10.88 -17.73
C GLN A 102 4.18 -11.15 -18.72
N ASP A 103 5.10 -10.21 -18.84
CA ASP A 103 6.31 -10.39 -19.64
C ASP A 103 7.29 -11.31 -18.93
N ALA A 104 7.67 -12.41 -19.58
CA ALA A 104 8.49 -13.47 -18.98
C ALA A 104 9.91 -13.01 -18.59
N GLU A 105 10.45 -11.97 -19.24
CA GLU A 105 11.77 -11.43 -18.88
C GLU A 105 11.66 -10.44 -17.72
N LEU A 106 10.63 -9.63 -17.69
CA LEU A 106 10.39 -8.71 -16.58
C LEU A 106 10.00 -9.47 -15.30
N GLU A 107 9.16 -10.51 -15.42
CA GLU A 107 8.73 -11.33 -14.29
C GLU A 107 9.90 -11.96 -13.52
N LYS A 108 10.97 -12.36 -14.21
CA LYS A 108 12.20 -12.92 -13.61
C LYS A 108 12.94 -11.94 -12.69
N ARG A 109 12.66 -10.64 -12.78
CA ARG A 109 13.28 -9.62 -11.93
C ARG A 109 12.75 -9.64 -10.50
N MET A 110 11.54 -10.15 -10.30
CA MET A 110 10.94 -10.29 -8.98
C MET A 110 11.54 -11.48 -8.24
N ASN A 111 12.03 -11.26 -7.03
CA ASN A 111 12.49 -12.33 -6.14
C ASN A 111 11.49 -12.48 -4.97
N PRO A 112 10.62 -13.52 -4.98
CA PRO A 112 9.59 -13.71 -3.97
C PRO A 112 10.17 -13.91 -2.55
N HIS A 113 11.30 -14.62 -2.43
CA HIS A 113 11.93 -14.87 -1.13
C HIS A 113 12.45 -13.58 -0.49
N ALA A 114 13.22 -12.79 -1.25
CA ALA A 114 13.69 -11.49 -0.77
C ALA A 114 12.55 -10.51 -0.50
N GLY A 115 11.44 -10.60 -1.23
CA GLY A 115 10.23 -9.84 -0.97
C GLY A 115 9.57 -10.22 0.35
N ALA A 116 9.45 -11.53 0.61
CA ALA A 116 8.89 -12.04 1.86
C ALA A 116 9.74 -11.67 3.09
N GLU A 117 11.07 -11.75 2.98
CA GLU A 117 11.99 -11.33 4.05
C GLU A 117 11.82 -9.84 4.39
N ARG A 118 11.74 -8.97 3.38
CA ARG A 118 11.51 -7.53 3.60
C ARG A 118 10.13 -7.24 4.18
N GLY A 119 9.11 -7.95 3.73
CA GLY A 119 7.75 -7.81 4.26
C GLY A 119 7.59 -8.33 5.70
N GLY A 120 8.42 -9.30 6.09
CA GLY A 120 8.44 -9.85 7.44
C GLY A 120 9.37 -9.13 8.43
N SER A 121 10.33 -8.35 7.93
CA SER A 121 11.36 -7.70 8.76
C SER A 121 10.95 -6.35 9.35
N ASP A 122 9.76 -5.85 9.08
CA ASP A 122 9.21 -4.63 9.70
C ASP A 122 8.81 -4.83 11.19
N SER A 123 9.32 -5.89 11.81
CA SER A 123 9.17 -6.21 13.22
C SER A 123 10.47 -6.00 14.03
N SER A 124 11.40 -5.16 13.57
CA SER A 124 12.57 -4.79 14.38
C SER A 124 12.47 -3.33 14.82
N PRO A 125 12.83 -3.08 16.10
CA PRO A 125 12.64 -1.81 16.81
C PRO A 125 13.46 -0.66 16.27
#